data_28dc4c40caf2f8f7b8029d2f00c16141
#
_entry.id   28dc4c40caf2f8f7b8029d2f00c16141
#
_cell.length_a   1.000
_cell.length_b   1.000
_cell.length_c   1.000
_cell.angle_alpha   90.00
_cell.angle_beta   90.00
_cell.angle_gamma   90.00
#
_symmetry.space_group_name_H-M   'P 1'
#
loop_
_entity.id
_entity.type
_entity.pdbx_description
1 polymer ?
#
loop_
_entity_poly.entity_id
_entity_poly.type
_entity_poly.pdbx_seq_one_letter_code
_entity_poly.pdbx_strand_id
1 'polypeptide(L)'
;MKLQDIPSALSAIADEGRFRRVEDLRMVTASRGIRRDGKEYIVFNSNDYLGMTHESEVMAAARRAVIYGTGSGGARLTSGAVFELSELEKALAAFKHAEDAVIFNTGYMTNLGVLYALAGKGDVIFSDALNHASIVDGCRISKARVVIYAHSDMEDLARLLAETPCEGQRFIVTDGVFSMDGDICPLPSLLSLKKKYEACL
;
A
#
# COMPACT_ATOMS: atom_id res chain seq x y z
N MET A 1 -13.51 22.18 -8.80
CA MET A 1 -12.61 23.29 -8.42
C MET A 1 -11.95 23.83 -9.69
N LYS A 2 -12.05 25.14 -9.96
CA LYS A 2 -11.32 25.76 -11.06
C LYS A 2 -9.89 26.08 -10.62
N LEU A 3 -8.93 26.19 -11.56
CA LEU A 3 -7.52 26.47 -11.20
C LEU A 3 -7.34 27.78 -10.43
N GLN A 4 -8.16 28.78 -10.72
CA GLN A 4 -8.17 30.08 -10.01
C GLN A 4 -8.61 29.99 -8.55
N ASP A 5 -9.27 28.90 -8.14
CA ASP A 5 -9.77 28.68 -6.80
C ASP A 5 -8.71 28.01 -5.90
N ILE A 6 -7.58 27.58 -6.45
CA ILE A 6 -6.53 26.87 -5.70
C ILE A 6 -5.98 27.67 -4.52
N PRO A 7 -5.63 28.99 -4.66
CA PRO A 7 -5.13 29.76 -3.53
C PRO A 7 -6.12 29.84 -2.37
N SER A 8 -7.40 30.04 -2.66
CA SER A 8 -8.46 30.09 -1.65
C SER A 8 -8.65 28.72 -0.96
N ALA A 9 -8.59 27.64 -1.72
CA ALA A 9 -8.67 26.28 -1.17
C ALA A 9 -7.46 25.95 -0.25
N LEU A 10 -6.25 26.39 -0.63
CA LEU A 10 -5.06 26.22 0.20
C LEU A 10 -5.13 27.04 1.48
N SER A 11 -5.66 28.29 1.41
CA SER A 11 -5.90 29.12 2.59
C SER A 11 -6.88 28.42 3.55
N ALA A 12 -8.01 27.95 3.05
CA ALA A 12 -8.99 27.24 3.87
C ALA A 12 -8.40 26.00 4.57
N ILE A 13 -7.57 25.22 3.87
CA ILE A 13 -6.84 24.08 4.46
C ILE A 13 -5.88 24.53 5.56
N ALA A 14 -5.22 25.68 5.37
CA ALA A 14 -4.32 26.25 6.37
C ALA A 14 -5.06 26.75 7.59
N ASP A 15 -6.21 27.45 7.40
CA ASP A 15 -7.07 27.96 8.47
C ASP A 15 -7.66 26.82 9.34
N GLU A 16 -7.91 25.66 8.72
CA GLU A 16 -8.34 24.43 9.41
C GLU A 16 -7.17 23.67 10.10
N GLY A 17 -5.95 24.17 10.04
CA GLY A 17 -4.77 23.52 10.61
C GLY A 17 -4.33 22.25 9.88
N ARG A 18 -4.87 21.98 8.69
CA ARG A 18 -4.60 20.75 7.89
C ARG A 18 -3.52 20.92 6.83
N PHE A 19 -2.92 22.11 6.72
CA PHE A 19 -1.87 22.37 5.74
C PHE A 19 -0.59 21.60 6.11
N ARG A 20 -0.17 20.72 5.21
CA ARG A 20 1.05 19.92 5.38
C ARG A 20 2.20 20.52 4.60
N ARG A 21 3.35 20.66 5.25
CA ARG A 21 4.60 21.07 4.60
C ARG A 21 5.53 19.88 4.48
N VAL A 22 6.16 19.76 3.32
CA VAL A 22 7.25 18.80 3.12
C VAL A 22 8.50 19.39 3.76
N GLU A 23 9.13 18.64 4.65
CA GLU A 23 10.39 19.03 5.29
C GLU A 23 11.51 18.12 4.79
N ASP A 24 12.58 18.74 4.26
CA ASP A 24 13.72 18.01 3.75
C ASP A 24 14.53 17.41 4.89
N LEU A 25 14.71 16.10 4.85
CA LEU A 25 15.51 15.35 5.81
C LEU A 25 16.55 14.52 5.05
N ARG A 26 17.83 14.64 5.43
CA ARG A 26 18.88 13.72 4.96
C ARG A 26 19.04 12.63 6.01
N MET A 27 18.73 11.40 5.65
CA MET A 27 18.98 10.26 6.53
C MET A 27 20.49 10.01 6.67
N VAL A 28 20.95 9.84 7.89
CA VAL A 28 22.34 9.53 8.25
C VAL A 28 22.48 8.06 8.64
N THR A 29 21.45 7.55 9.29
CA THR A 29 21.25 6.12 9.56
C THR A 29 19.79 5.76 9.29
N ALA A 30 19.41 4.50 9.45
CA ALA A 30 18.02 4.07 9.29
C ALA A 30 17.02 4.81 10.21
N SER A 31 17.49 5.34 11.35
CA SER A 31 16.63 5.99 12.36
C SER A 31 17.05 7.44 12.70
N ARG A 32 18.07 8.00 12.07
CA ARG A 32 18.54 9.37 12.31
C ARG A 32 18.62 10.16 11.02
N GLY A 33 18.12 11.38 11.06
CA GLY A 33 18.19 12.32 9.96
C GLY A 33 18.60 13.71 10.39
N ILE A 34 19.14 14.48 9.46
CA ILE A 34 19.57 15.87 9.66
C ILE A 34 18.78 16.75 8.72
N ARG A 35 18.19 17.84 9.24
CA ARG A 35 17.58 18.91 8.45
C ARG A 35 18.61 19.86 7.85
N ARG A 36 18.19 20.71 6.91
CA ARG A 36 19.06 21.71 6.27
C ARG A 36 19.65 22.73 7.25
N ASP A 37 19.00 22.96 8.40
CA ASP A 37 19.49 23.82 9.48
C ASP A 37 20.54 23.15 10.39
N GLY A 38 20.92 21.91 10.09
CA GLY A 38 21.89 21.13 10.84
C GLY A 38 21.35 20.42 12.08
N LYS A 39 20.04 20.54 12.38
CA LYS A 39 19.45 19.83 13.52
C LYS A 39 19.27 18.37 13.24
N GLU A 40 19.64 17.54 14.21
CA GLU A 40 19.43 16.10 14.17
C GLU A 40 18.05 15.72 14.72
N TYR A 41 17.46 14.70 14.11
CA TYR A 41 16.16 14.14 14.48
C TYR A 41 16.24 12.62 14.55
N ILE A 42 15.54 12.04 15.53
CA ILE A 42 15.24 10.62 15.55
C ILE A 42 13.94 10.41 14.76
N VAL A 43 13.97 9.51 13.79
CA VAL A 43 12.88 9.28 12.85
C VAL A 43 12.10 8.05 13.31
N PHE A 44 10.84 8.24 13.71
CA PHE A 44 9.94 7.16 14.15
C PHE A 44 8.91 6.75 13.09
N ASN A 45 8.75 7.53 12.04
CA ASN A 45 7.75 7.34 10.99
C ASN A 45 8.32 6.76 9.69
N SER A 46 9.50 6.12 9.76
CA SER A 46 10.12 5.45 8.61
C SER A 46 9.49 4.09 8.36
N ASN A 47 9.33 3.72 7.08
CA ASN A 47 8.98 2.37 6.66
C ASN A 47 10.19 1.43 6.57
N ASP A 48 11.39 1.92 6.87
CA ASP A 48 12.64 1.15 6.88
C ASP A 48 12.76 0.32 8.18
N TYR A 49 11.81 -0.57 8.43
CA TYR A 49 11.67 -1.32 9.69
C TYR A 49 12.89 -2.16 10.05
N LEU A 50 13.61 -2.68 9.05
CA LEU A 50 14.82 -3.50 9.25
C LEU A 50 16.11 -2.69 9.06
N GLY A 51 16.03 -1.40 8.76
CA GLY A 51 17.20 -0.55 8.53
C GLY A 51 17.98 -0.86 7.25
N MET A 52 17.38 -1.60 6.33
CA MET A 52 18.04 -2.12 5.13
C MET A 52 18.56 -1.03 4.19
N THR A 53 17.99 0.17 4.23
CA THR A 53 18.46 1.28 3.38
C THR A 53 19.89 1.72 3.69
N HIS A 54 20.41 1.41 4.88
CA HIS A 54 21.77 1.74 5.33
C HIS A 54 22.66 0.50 5.53
N GLU A 55 22.17 -0.69 5.15
CA GLU A 55 23.00 -1.89 5.19
C GLU A 55 24.11 -1.85 4.14
N SER A 56 25.33 -2.14 4.58
CA SER A 56 26.54 -2.02 3.73
C SER A 56 26.47 -2.93 2.50
N GLU A 57 25.96 -4.14 2.65
CA GLU A 57 25.79 -5.10 1.55
C GLU A 57 24.75 -4.65 0.53
N VAL A 58 23.63 -4.09 1.00
CA VAL A 58 22.57 -3.53 0.13
C VAL A 58 23.11 -2.35 -0.66
N MET A 59 23.79 -1.41 0.02
CA MET A 59 24.42 -0.27 -0.65
C MET A 59 25.50 -0.69 -1.63
N ALA A 60 26.31 -1.71 -1.31
CA ALA A 60 27.33 -2.24 -2.22
C ALA A 60 26.69 -2.91 -3.45
N ALA A 61 25.59 -3.64 -3.27
CA ALA A 61 24.84 -4.24 -4.38
C ALA A 61 24.26 -3.16 -5.31
N ALA A 62 23.67 -2.11 -4.75
CA ALA A 62 23.17 -0.98 -5.54
C ALA A 62 24.27 -0.29 -6.35
N ARG A 63 25.46 -0.06 -5.75
CA ARG A 63 26.64 0.50 -6.46
C ARG A 63 27.10 -0.37 -7.61
N ARG A 64 27.07 -1.70 -7.45
CA ARG A 64 27.41 -2.63 -8.56
C ARG A 64 26.38 -2.58 -9.68
N ALA A 65 25.10 -2.47 -9.33
CA ALA A 65 24.02 -2.48 -10.34
C ALA A 65 23.98 -1.20 -11.19
N VAL A 66 24.43 -0.06 -10.67
CA VAL A 66 24.43 1.23 -11.39
C VAL A 66 25.22 1.19 -12.70
N ILE A 67 26.18 0.30 -12.87
CA ILE A 67 26.94 0.15 -14.15
C ILE A 67 26.04 -0.30 -15.31
N TYR A 68 24.88 -0.92 -15.04
CA TYR A 68 23.90 -1.35 -16.04
C TYR A 68 22.81 -0.29 -16.28
N GLY A 69 22.84 0.83 -15.56
CA GLY A 69 21.87 1.93 -15.66
C GLY A 69 21.14 2.19 -14.35
N THR A 70 20.34 3.25 -14.33
CA THR A 70 19.61 3.70 -13.12
C THR A 70 18.09 3.57 -13.23
N GLY A 71 17.62 2.81 -14.20
CA GLY A 71 16.18 2.58 -14.40
C GLY A 71 15.89 1.68 -15.59
N SER A 72 14.64 1.31 -15.76
CA SER A 72 14.22 0.37 -16.81
C SER A 72 14.09 1.02 -18.19
N GLY A 73 13.91 2.34 -18.28
CA GLY A 73 13.75 3.07 -19.53
C GLY A 73 12.48 2.78 -20.34
N GLY A 74 11.62 1.86 -19.87
CA GLY A 74 10.40 1.46 -20.59
C GLY A 74 9.39 0.71 -19.73
N ALA A 75 8.23 0.42 -20.30
CA ALA A 75 7.23 -0.43 -19.66
C ALA A 75 7.68 -1.91 -19.65
N ARG A 76 7.24 -2.67 -18.65
CA ARG A 76 7.63 -4.09 -18.47
C ARG A 76 7.35 -4.97 -19.71
N LEU A 77 6.22 -4.75 -20.37
CA LEU A 77 5.80 -5.53 -21.54
C LEU A 77 6.57 -5.16 -22.83
N THR A 78 7.42 -4.14 -22.80
CA THR A 78 8.22 -3.71 -23.95
C THR A 78 9.72 -3.92 -23.65
N SER A 79 10.40 -2.87 -23.21
CA SER A 79 11.85 -2.89 -22.96
C SER A 79 12.24 -2.66 -21.50
N GLY A 80 11.26 -2.57 -20.60
CA GLY A 80 11.49 -2.24 -19.19
C GLY A 80 11.61 -3.46 -18.26
N ALA A 81 11.54 -4.69 -18.77
CA ALA A 81 11.80 -5.88 -17.97
C ALA A 81 13.31 -6.12 -17.93
N VAL A 82 13.93 -5.84 -16.78
CA VAL A 82 15.37 -6.07 -16.55
C VAL A 82 15.59 -7.38 -15.78
N PHE A 83 16.76 -7.99 -15.95
CA PHE A 83 17.07 -9.28 -15.34
C PHE A 83 16.94 -9.25 -13.81
N GLU A 84 17.44 -8.19 -13.17
CA GLU A 84 17.42 -8.02 -11.72
C GLU A 84 16.00 -8.05 -11.16
N LEU A 85 15.03 -7.50 -11.88
CA LEU A 85 13.63 -7.51 -11.48
C LEU A 85 13.05 -8.93 -11.53
N SER A 86 13.31 -9.66 -12.61
CA SER A 86 12.81 -11.03 -12.77
C SER A 86 13.44 -12.00 -11.74
N GLU A 87 14.74 -11.84 -11.46
CA GLU A 87 15.40 -12.63 -10.42
C GLU A 87 14.88 -12.30 -9.01
N LEU A 88 14.59 -11.03 -8.73
CA LEU A 88 14.01 -10.61 -7.48
C LEU A 88 12.58 -11.18 -7.30
N GLU A 89 11.76 -11.19 -8.35
CA GLU A 89 10.41 -11.79 -8.31
C GLU A 89 10.49 -13.28 -7.99
N LYS A 90 11.36 -14.03 -8.62
CA LYS A 90 11.59 -15.46 -8.31
C LYS A 90 12.05 -15.66 -6.86
N ALA A 91 13.00 -14.84 -6.40
CA ALA A 91 13.50 -14.93 -5.03
C ALA A 91 12.40 -14.62 -4.00
N LEU A 92 11.56 -13.62 -4.26
CA LEU A 92 10.43 -13.27 -3.40
C LEU A 92 9.34 -14.36 -3.41
N ALA A 93 9.02 -14.93 -4.56
CA ALA A 93 8.09 -16.04 -4.66
C ALA A 93 8.57 -17.24 -3.80
N ALA A 94 9.85 -17.61 -3.94
CA ALA A 94 10.45 -18.68 -3.14
C ALA A 94 10.45 -18.34 -1.64
N PHE A 95 10.82 -17.12 -1.26
CA PHE A 95 10.82 -16.65 0.14
C PHE A 95 9.42 -16.66 0.77
N LYS A 96 8.39 -16.34 0.00
CA LYS A 96 6.99 -16.30 0.44
C LYS A 96 6.25 -17.64 0.28
N HIS A 97 6.92 -18.67 -0.25
CA HIS A 97 6.29 -19.95 -0.59
C HIS A 97 5.08 -19.79 -1.51
N ALA A 98 5.18 -18.87 -2.46
CA ALA A 98 4.18 -18.60 -3.50
C ALA A 98 4.64 -19.16 -4.84
N GLU A 99 3.70 -19.38 -5.76
CA GLU A 99 3.99 -19.85 -7.12
C GLU A 99 4.71 -18.79 -7.94
N ASP A 100 4.36 -17.52 -7.74
CA ASP A 100 4.94 -16.38 -8.46
C ASP A 100 4.85 -15.09 -7.63
N ALA A 101 5.55 -14.05 -8.06
CA ALA A 101 5.51 -12.71 -7.47
C ALA A 101 5.56 -11.63 -8.55
N VAL A 102 4.90 -10.53 -8.32
CA VAL A 102 4.93 -9.33 -9.17
C VAL A 102 5.33 -8.13 -8.33
N ILE A 103 6.36 -7.40 -8.79
CA ILE A 103 6.86 -6.20 -8.11
C ILE A 103 6.26 -4.96 -8.74
N PHE A 104 5.82 -4.04 -7.90
CA PHE A 104 5.39 -2.69 -8.24
C PHE A 104 6.36 -1.65 -7.67
N ASN A 105 6.43 -0.47 -8.29
CA ASN A 105 7.32 0.60 -7.85
C ASN A 105 6.98 1.15 -6.47
N THR A 106 5.73 1.06 -6.04
CA THR A 106 5.28 1.51 -4.71
C THR A 106 4.15 0.62 -4.21
N GLY A 107 3.97 0.53 -2.86
CA GLY A 107 2.82 -0.14 -2.25
C GLY A 107 1.48 0.49 -2.67
N TYR A 108 1.46 1.80 -2.91
CA TYR A 108 0.27 2.47 -3.45
C TYR A 108 -0.15 1.89 -4.79
N MET A 109 0.78 1.76 -5.74
CA MET A 109 0.52 1.15 -7.05
C MET A 109 0.15 -0.32 -6.94
N THR A 110 0.72 -1.04 -5.97
CA THR A 110 0.38 -2.44 -5.70
C THR A 110 -1.10 -2.57 -5.36
N ASN A 111 -1.58 -1.82 -4.38
CA ASN A 111 -2.97 -1.88 -3.94
C ASN A 111 -3.94 -1.48 -5.07
N LEU A 112 -3.63 -0.42 -5.83
CA LEU A 112 -4.43 -0.06 -7.00
C LEU A 112 -4.45 -1.16 -8.05
N GLY A 113 -3.28 -1.67 -8.40
CA GLY A 113 -3.12 -2.67 -9.46
C GLY A 113 -3.82 -3.99 -9.13
N VAL A 114 -3.65 -4.48 -7.90
CA VAL A 114 -4.25 -5.74 -7.43
C VAL A 114 -5.77 -5.63 -7.40
N LEU A 115 -6.33 -4.60 -6.78
CA LEU A 115 -7.79 -4.44 -6.67
C LEU A 115 -8.45 -4.19 -8.03
N TYR A 116 -7.81 -3.41 -8.90
CA TYR A 116 -8.28 -3.20 -10.26
C TYR A 116 -8.25 -4.48 -11.12
N ALA A 117 -7.25 -5.32 -10.92
CA ALA A 117 -7.10 -6.56 -11.71
C ALA A 117 -8.02 -7.68 -11.25
N LEU A 118 -8.30 -7.79 -9.94
CA LEU A 118 -9.00 -8.93 -9.36
C LEU A 118 -10.49 -8.69 -9.15
N ALA A 119 -10.93 -7.44 -8.93
CA ALA A 119 -12.31 -7.11 -8.62
C ALA A 119 -12.94 -6.23 -9.72
N GLY A 120 -14.20 -6.50 -10.05
CA GLY A 120 -14.91 -5.81 -11.12
C GLY A 120 -16.42 -5.71 -10.92
N LYS A 121 -17.12 -5.39 -11.99
CA LYS A 121 -18.59 -5.28 -11.97
C LYS A 121 -19.21 -6.63 -11.63
N GLY A 122 -20.12 -6.63 -10.67
CA GLY A 122 -20.79 -7.83 -10.14
C GLY A 122 -20.16 -8.33 -8.85
N ASP A 123 -18.92 -7.97 -8.56
CA ASP A 123 -18.22 -8.30 -7.33
C ASP A 123 -18.56 -7.33 -6.20
N VAL A 124 -18.32 -7.77 -4.95
CA VAL A 124 -18.46 -6.94 -3.76
C VAL A 124 -17.18 -6.94 -2.95
N ILE A 125 -16.66 -5.76 -2.64
CA ILE A 125 -15.52 -5.55 -1.76
C ILE A 125 -16.02 -5.08 -0.40
N PHE A 126 -15.75 -5.86 0.65
CA PHE A 126 -15.96 -5.48 2.04
C PHE A 126 -14.63 -4.90 2.57
N SER A 127 -14.58 -3.58 2.74
CA SER A 127 -13.38 -2.83 3.11
C SER A 127 -13.47 -2.35 4.56
N ASP A 128 -12.41 -2.56 5.33
CA ASP A 128 -12.30 -1.97 6.67
C ASP A 128 -12.34 -0.44 6.59
N ALA A 129 -13.01 0.19 7.54
CA ALA A 129 -13.22 1.64 7.58
C ALA A 129 -11.92 2.45 7.71
N LEU A 130 -10.85 1.87 8.28
CA LEU A 130 -9.55 2.51 8.47
C LEU A 130 -8.47 2.04 7.49
N ASN A 131 -8.84 1.31 6.44
CA ASN A 131 -7.91 0.92 5.40
C ASN A 131 -7.14 2.10 4.81
N HIS A 132 -5.89 1.85 4.45
CA HIS A 132 -5.01 2.83 3.83
C HIS A 132 -5.65 3.46 2.58
N ALA A 133 -5.36 4.74 2.34
CA ALA A 133 -5.92 5.51 1.21
C ALA A 133 -5.74 4.82 -0.15
N SER A 134 -4.62 4.12 -0.38
CA SER A 134 -4.38 3.36 -1.61
C SER A 134 -5.35 2.20 -1.81
N ILE A 135 -5.77 1.53 -0.71
CA ILE A 135 -6.80 0.48 -0.76
C ILE A 135 -8.15 1.11 -1.11
N VAL A 136 -8.51 2.22 -0.46
CA VAL A 136 -9.74 2.97 -0.75
C VAL A 136 -9.80 3.38 -2.22
N ASP A 137 -8.70 3.91 -2.76
CA ASP A 137 -8.64 4.31 -4.17
C ASP A 137 -8.65 3.09 -5.11
N GLY A 138 -7.97 2.00 -4.76
CA GLY A 138 -8.05 0.73 -5.47
C GLY A 138 -9.46 0.17 -5.53
N CYS A 139 -10.19 0.21 -4.41
CA CYS A 139 -11.61 -0.15 -4.36
C CYS A 139 -12.46 0.70 -5.33
N ARG A 140 -12.24 2.02 -5.35
CA ARG A 140 -12.98 2.94 -6.23
C ARG A 140 -12.75 2.67 -7.71
N ILE A 141 -11.52 2.38 -8.12
CA ILE A 141 -11.20 2.14 -9.53
C ILE A 141 -11.57 0.74 -10.02
N SER A 142 -11.75 -0.24 -9.13
CA SER A 142 -12.10 -1.62 -9.48
C SER A 142 -13.46 -1.76 -10.13
N LYS A 143 -14.38 -0.81 -9.93
CA LYS A 143 -15.79 -0.84 -10.35
C LYS A 143 -16.65 -1.88 -9.63
N ALA A 144 -16.13 -2.61 -8.67
CA ALA A 144 -16.90 -3.45 -7.78
C ALA A 144 -17.77 -2.61 -6.84
N ARG A 145 -18.83 -3.21 -6.28
CA ARG A 145 -19.59 -2.58 -5.21
C ARG A 145 -18.75 -2.59 -3.93
N VAL A 146 -18.52 -1.42 -3.33
CA VAL A 146 -17.77 -1.30 -2.07
C VAL A 146 -18.75 -1.18 -0.91
N VAL A 147 -18.55 -2.02 0.10
CA VAL A 147 -19.27 -2.02 1.38
C VAL A 147 -18.24 -1.81 2.48
N ILE A 148 -18.38 -0.76 3.28
CA ILE A 148 -17.45 -0.44 4.37
C ILE A 148 -18.00 -1.05 5.65
N TYR A 149 -17.18 -1.85 6.36
CA TYR A 149 -17.50 -2.36 7.68
C TYR A 149 -16.74 -1.58 8.76
N ALA A 150 -17.30 -1.54 9.97
CA ALA A 150 -16.69 -0.86 11.09
C ALA A 150 -15.31 -1.45 11.43
N HIS A 151 -14.35 -0.60 11.77
CA HIS A 151 -12.96 -0.99 11.95
C HIS A 151 -12.81 -2.19 12.90
N SER A 152 -12.17 -3.24 12.39
CA SER A 152 -11.90 -4.50 13.11
C SER A 152 -13.15 -5.17 13.72
N ASP A 153 -14.36 -4.78 13.31
CA ASP A 153 -15.64 -5.32 13.81
C ASP A 153 -16.08 -6.53 12.97
N MET A 154 -15.84 -7.71 13.52
CA MET A 154 -16.17 -8.97 12.85
C MET A 154 -17.65 -9.31 12.89
N GLU A 155 -18.43 -8.74 13.81
CA GLU A 155 -19.88 -8.91 13.86
C GLU A 155 -20.55 -8.09 12.75
N ASP A 156 -20.13 -6.83 12.59
CA ASP A 156 -20.58 -5.97 11.49
C ASP A 156 -20.18 -6.57 10.13
N LEU A 157 -18.93 -7.03 9.97
CA LEU A 157 -18.49 -7.69 8.75
C LEU A 157 -19.32 -8.95 8.45
N ALA A 158 -19.57 -9.78 9.45
CA ALA A 158 -20.38 -11.00 9.28
C ALA A 158 -21.81 -10.68 8.86
N ARG A 159 -22.43 -9.67 9.47
CA ARG A 159 -23.75 -9.16 9.12
C ARG A 159 -23.79 -8.67 7.66
N LEU A 160 -22.83 -7.82 7.28
CA LEU A 160 -22.75 -7.27 5.94
C LEU A 160 -22.51 -8.34 4.88
N LEU A 161 -21.66 -9.33 5.16
CA LEU A 161 -21.42 -10.49 4.27
C LEU A 161 -22.70 -11.31 4.04
N ALA A 162 -23.55 -11.45 5.08
CA ALA A 162 -24.80 -12.20 5.00
C ALA A 162 -25.89 -11.42 4.24
N GLU A 163 -25.99 -10.11 4.48
CA GLU A 163 -27.08 -9.26 3.98
C GLU A 163 -26.82 -8.70 2.59
N THR A 164 -25.57 -8.64 2.13
CA THR A 164 -25.22 -8.01 0.85
C THR A 164 -25.33 -9.00 -0.30
N PRO A 165 -26.25 -8.80 -1.26
CA PRO A 165 -26.29 -9.60 -2.49
C PRO A 165 -25.00 -9.43 -3.30
N CYS A 166 -24.48 -10.52 -3.83
CA CYS A 166 -23.29 -10.55 -4.66
C CYS A 166 -23.50 -11.56 -5.80
N GLU A 167 -23.41 -11.10 -7.03
CA GLU A 167 -23.53 -11.93 -8.23
C GLU A 167 -22.20 -12.59 -8.61
N GLY A 168 -21.08 -11.92 -8.30
CA GLY A 168 -19.71 -12.35 -8.56
C GLY A 168 -18.99 -12.83 -7.31
N GLN A 169 -17.75 -12.41 -7.15
CA GLN A 169 -16.85 -12.75 -6.04
C GLN A 169 -16.99 -11.77 -4.88
N ARG A 170 -16.95 -12.29 -3.65
CA ARG A 170 -16.79 -11.48 -2.43
C ARG A 170 -15.32 -11.30 -2.11
N PHE A 171 -14.90 -10.07 -1.85
CA PHE A 171 -13.56 -9.74 -1.38
C PHE A 171 -13.65 -9.10 0.01
N ILE A 172 -12.87 -9.58 0.95
CA ILE A 172 -12.62 -8.90 2.24
C ILE A 172 -11.25 -8.25 2.10
N VAL A 173 -11.17 -6.93 2.33
CA VAL A 173 -9.93 -6.17 2.16
C VAL A 173 -9.63 -5.40 3.43
N THR A 174 -8.43 -5.61 3.98
CA THR A 174 -7.98 -5.00 5.23
C THR A 174 -6.47 -4.79 5.24
N ASP A 175 -5.98 -3.79 5.95
CA ASP A 175 -4.57 -3.71 6.32
C ASP A 175 -4.24 -4.79 7.37
N GLY A 176 -3.05 -5.35 7.31
CA GLY A 176 -2.57 -6.31 8.33
C GLY A 176 -2.19 -5.62 9.64
N VAL A 177 -1.61 -4.41 9.52
CA VAL A 177 -1.28 -3.50 10.63
C VAL A 177 -1.70 -2.10 10.21
N PHE A 178 -2.54 -1.45 11.00
CA PHE A 178 -3.05 -0.11 10.71
C PHE A 178 -2.04 0.94 11.19
N SER A 179 -1.48 1.71 10.27
CA SER A 179 -0.32 2.59 10.53
C SER A 179 -0.62 3.77 11.44
N MET A 180 -1.87 4.24 11.52
CA MET A 180 -2.25 5.39 12.34
C MET A 180 -2.49 5.00 13.79
N ASP A 181 -3.16 3.88 14.02
CA ASP A 181 -3.57 3.41 15.35
C ASP A 181 -2.61 2.34 15.91
N GLY A 182 -1.87 1.67 15.04
CA GLY A 182 -0.85 0.68 15.40
C GLY A 182 -1.41 -0.70 15.77
N ASP A 183 -2.70 -0.91 15.55
CA ASP A 183 -3.37 -2.17 15.82
C ASP A 183 -3.22 -3.19 14.67
N ILE A 184 -3.49 -4.44 14.99
CA ILE A 184 -3.34 -5.58 14.08
C ILE A 184 -4.73 -6.12 13.75
N CYS A 185 -4.99 -6.41 12.48
CA CYS A 185 -6.26 -6.98 12.06
C CYS A 185 -6.54 -8.34 12.75
N PRO A 186 -7.80 -8.67 13.07
CA PRO A 186 -8.18 -9.93 13.70
C PRO A 186 -8.16 -11.09 12.69
N LEU A 187 -6.97 -11.43 12.17
CA LEU A 187 -6.76 -12.38 11.08
C LEU A 187 -7.45 -13.75 11.28
N PRO A 188 -7.43 -14.40 12.47
CA PRO A 188 -8.11 -15.67 12.66
C PRO A 188 -9.63 -15.59 12.41
N SER A 189 -10.25 -14.50 12.85
CA SER A 189 -11.69 -14.26 12.65
C SER A 189 -12.01 -13.95 11.18
N LEU A 190 -11.16 -13.16 10.52
CA LEU A 190 -11.25 -12.88 9.08
C LEU A 190 -11.16 -14.17 8.25
N LEU A 191 -10.22 -15.06 8.57
CA LEU A 191 -10.09 -16.36 7.90
C LEU A 191 -11.33 -17.24 8.10
N SER A 192 -11.94 -17.19 9.27
CA SER A 192 -13.19 -17.92 9.56
C SER A 192 -14.35 -17.38 8.72
N LEU A 193 -14.49 -16.06 8.61
CA LEU A 193 -15.50 -15.41 7.78
C LEU A 193 -15.24 -15.64 6.28
N LYS A 194 -13.99 -15.52 5.83
CA LYS A 194 -13.58 -15.87 4.48
C LYS A 194 -14.07 -17.27 4.09
N LYS A 195 -13.82 -18.26 4.95
CA LYS A 195 -14.21 -19.64 4.71
C LYS A 195 -15.75 -19.79 4.69
N LYS A 196 -16.44 -19.19 5.66
CA LYS A 196 -17.89 -19.29 5.81
C LYS A 196 -18.64 -18.70 4.63
N TYR A 197 -18.15 -17.60 4.06
CA TYR A 197 -18.84 -16.88 2.99
C TYR A 197 -18.18 -17.04 1.62
N GLU A 198 -17.21 -17.97 1.49
CA GLU A 198 -16.46 -18.25 0.25
C GLU A 198 -15.85 -16.97 -0.35
N ALA A 199 -15.36 -16.07 0.52
CA ALA A 199 -14.77 -14.82 0.11
C ALA A 199 -13.25 -14.96 -0.18
N CYS A 200 -12.70 -14.00 -0.93
CA CYS A 200 -11.27 -13.79 -1.08
C CYS A 200 -10.81 -12.82 0.04
N LEU A 201 -9.69 -13.07 0.71
CA LEU A 201 -9.08 -12.18 1.69
C LEU A 201 -7.69 -11.80 1.19
#